data_53ffd8c6cb5f39f8963a26094e645f0e
#
_entry.id   53ffd8c6cb5f39f8963a26094e645f0e
#
_cell.length_a   1.000
_cell.length_b   1.000
_cell.length_c   1.000
_cell.angle_alpha   90.00
_cell.angle_beta   90.00
_cell.angle_gamma   90.00
#
_symmetry.space_group_name_H-M   'P 1'
#
loop_
_entity.id
_entity.type
_entity.pdbx_description
1 polymer ?
#
loop_
_entity_poly.entity_id
_entity_poly.type
_entity_poly.pdbx_seq_one_letter_code
_entity_poly.pdbx_strand_id
1 'polypeptide(L)'
;MREREVSDVWMLEETTYLDKLIIHEGAQIRTPDGKFVAMTINGSGTPIATGTYYGDVVLTVADTCHMPPHGLMKMMNRSEEFRCALVIHNNEIVKEQSINELIRGGIVTDRFADGVTIQSSEPSFNGILVKGNSHYQIKNARLHLEGNGTNDFLGVGAGITAIDNAHVRIDNCDITMAGVTRCAIHSGGDSIIEINDCQITNESPDAPEWMGDFSWGIGVTGSNRLVQLADDGTVYYNRCKMKTNGWGVFSIDGCDVCARIYVKDCDVDLSGPRANGYGAFCIGDRNIVRFDQSRVHVDGYALLVRGMMATARAEIINGCQITGNRFAVLCIGDNQTPVTLHDSSFVTDQSTLVVKGSATCFDIRNCRMEPGNGVILQLMDNDEAGMDIGKVKVPDREDVYLEGRDLTQIDPENDVILNLSDMDIVGDFYNSTTNLHMEKEAEKGGVGNPNTFGGLFAPPEGVEGSFMDAEVPEGVDDPKKELEYDKELRGPKNLAVNLKNARLEGAVSAASQSYREGLTWIDEKARLELSRIQQQPAPTINNGVVVTLDTDSTWIVTKTCYLTGLHIGKYSMIKAPEGQTLTLFVDGTETKINQSTDYTGKITLSVE
;
A
#
# COMPACT_ATOMS: atom_id res chain seq x y z
N MET A 1 43.88 -28.44 11.47
CA MET A 1 43.01 -27.66 10.55
C MET A 1 42.06 -28.66 9.93
N ARG A 2 40.77 -28.47 10.15
CA ARG A 2 39.73 -29.35 9.58
C ARG A 2 39.41 -28.82 8.18
N GLU A 3 39.94 -29.47 7.16
CA GLU A 3 39.78 -29.05 5.78
C GLU A 3 38.96 -30.07 4.99
N ARG A 4 38.14 -29.57 4.07
CA ARG A 4 37.36 -30.39 3.15
C ARG A 4 37.41 -29.80 1.76
N GLU A 5 37.61 -30.64 0.77
CA GLU A 5 37.53 -30.33 -0.65
C GLU A 5 36.39 -31.18 -1.26
N VAL A 6 35.50 -30.54 -2.01
CA VAL A 6 34.31 -31.14 -2.62
C VAL A 6 34.40 -30.91 -4.12
N SER A 7 34.61 -31.99 -4.88
CA SER A 7 34.73 -31.98 -6.34
C SER A 7 33.57 -32.69 -7.06
N ASP A 8 32.69 -33.35 -6.28
CA ASP A 8 31.52 -34.09 -6.76
C ASP A 8 30.39 -33.94 -5.74
N VAL A 9 29.61 -34.94 -5.49
CA VAL A 9 28.54 -34.93 -4.47
C VAL A 9 29.12 -35.34 -3.12
N TRP A 10 28.98 -34.45 -2.13
CA TRP A 10 29.25 -34.77 -0.74
C TRP A 10 27.93 -34.98 0.02
N MET A 11 27.70 -36.22 0.48
CA MET A 11 26.58 -36.56 1.35
C MET A 11 26.92 -36.20 2.78
N LEU A 12 26.24 -35.19 3.34
CA LEU A 12 26.43 -34.65 4.68
C LEU A 12 25.40 -35.31 5.61
N GLU A 13 25.86 -36.13 6.56
CA GLU A 13 24.98 -36.86 7.49
C GLU A 13 24.64 -36.05 8.75
N GLU A 14 25.54 -35.15 9.17
CA GLU A 14 25.40 -34.36 10.39
C GLU A 14 26.09 -33.00 10.25
N THR A 15 25.74 -32.07 11.14
CA THR A 15 26.39 -30.76 11.21
C THR A 15 27.89 -30.90 11.32
N THR A 16 28.61 -30.23 10.44
CA THR A 16 30.06 -30.39 10.28
C THR A 16 30.78 -29.04 10.43
N TYR A 17 31.86 -29.05 11.20
CA TYR A 17 32.69 -27.89 11.53
C TYR A 17 34.03 -27.96 10.81
N LEU A 18 34.39 -26.95 10.04
CA LEU A 18 35.61 -26.87 9.22
C LEU A 18 36.34 -25.54 9.48
N ASP A 19 37.63 -25.56 9.26
CA ASP A 19 38.48 -24.36 9.21
C ASP A 19 38.68 -23.87 7.77
N LYS A 20 38.45 -24.78 6.79
CA LYS A 20 38.51 -24.49 5.36
C LYS A 20 37.61 -25.43 4.57
N LEU A 21 36.89 -24.88 3.61
CA LEU A 21 36.05 -25.61 2.66
C LEU A 21 36.34 -25.13 1.25
N ILE A 22 36.58 -26.07 0.34
CA ILE A 22 36.74 -25.81 -1.08
C ILE A 22 35.61 -26.50 -1.83
N ILE A 23 34.86 -25.75 -2.61
CA ILE A 23 33.76 -26.28 -3.44
C ILE A 23 34.12 -26.00 -4.89
N HIS A 24 34.32 -27.07 -5.67
CA HIS A 24 34.60 -26.98 -7.10
C HIS A 24 33.30 -26.74 -7.90
N GLU A 25 33.49 -26.28 -9.13
CA GLU A 25 32.38 -26.08 -10.07
C GLU A 25 31.64 -27.41 -10.30
N GLY A 26 30.30 -27.37 -10.20
CA GLY A 26 29.43 -28.54 -10.32
C GLY A 26 29.37 -29.44 -9.08
N ALA A 27 30.17 -29.20 -8.04
CA ALA A 27 30.12 -29.94 -6.80
C ALA A 27 28.83 -29.61 -6.03
N GLN A 28 28.29 -30.60 -5.31
CA GLN A 28 27.04 -30.46 -4.55
C GLN A 28 27.22 -30.98 -3.11
N ILE A 29 26.57 -30.30 -2.17
CA ILE A 29 26.48 -30.77 -0.78
C ILE A 29 25.00 -31.10 -0.54
N ARG A 30 24.73 -32.36 -0.21
CA ARG A 30 23.36 -32.88 0.00
C ARG A 30 23.29 -33.69 1.28
N THR A 31 22.09 -33.91 1.79
CA THR A 31 21.84 -34.83 2.90
C THR A 31 21.20 -36.12 2.40
N PRO A 32 21.40 -37.26 3.06
CA PRO A 32 20.79 -38.55 2.66
C PRO A 32 19.28 -38.56 2.74
N ASP A 33 18.72 -37.79 3.66
CA ASP A 33 17.28 -37.70 3.96
C ASP A 33 16.58 -36.49 3.32
N GLY A 34 17.31 -35.73 2.48
CA GLY A 34 16.75 -34.55 1.80
C GLY A 34 16.60 -33.30 2.67
N LYS A 35 17.18 -33.30 3.87
CA LYS A 35 17.23 -32.10 4.71
C LYS A 35 18.06 -31.00 4.07
N PHE A 36 17.86 -29.81 4.54
CA PHE A 36 18.57 -28.62 4.08
C PHE A 36 19.96 -28.51 4.73
N VAL A 37 20.91 -28.02 3.96
CA VAL A 37 22.25 -27.67 4.45
C VAL A 37 22.41 -26.14 4.43
N ALA A 38 22.59 -25.54 5.60
CA ALA A 38 22.99 -24.14 5.73
C ALA A 38 24.49 -24.04 5.91
N MET A 39 25.12 -23.05 5.25
CA MET A 39 26.52 -22.73 5.50
C MET A 39 26.65 -21.43 6.28
N THR A 40 27.42 -21.45 7.35
CA THR A 40 27.85 -20.24 8.04
C THR A 40 29.37 -20.09 7.99
N ILE A 41 29.80 -18.85 7.85
CA ILE A 41 31.22 -18.48 7.93
C ILE A 41 31.37 -17.43 9.02
N ASN A 42 32.12 -17.76 10.06
CA ASN A 42 32.27 -16.91 11.23
C ASN A 42 30.91 -16.48 11.81
N GLY A 43 29.89 -17.36 11.74
CA GLY A 43 28.54 -17.15 12.22
C GLY A 43 27.66 -16.25 11.34
N SER A 44 28.04 -15.99 10.11
CA SER A 44 27.20 -15.31 9.08
C SER A 44 26.73 -16.30 8.04
N GLY A 45 25.43 -16.34 7.77
CA GLY A 45 24.84 -17.21 6.73
C GLY A 45 25.36 -16.82 5.35
N THR A 46 25.83 -17.80 4.63
CA THR A 46 26.48 -17.63 3.32
C THR A 46 25.94 -18.67 2.34
N PRO A 47 25.54 -18.28 1.13
CA PRO A 47 25.10 -19.23 0.11
C PRO A 47 26.20 -20.25 -0.20
N ILE A 48 25.81 -21.53 -0.34
CA ILE A 48 26.71 -22.60 -0.77
C ILE A 48 26.95 -22.44 -2.28
N ALA A 49 28.14 -22.02 -2.66
CA ALA A 49 28.54 -21.79 -4.05
C ALA A 49 29.97 -22.28 -4.30
N THR A 50 30.35 -22.37 -5.58
CA THR A 50 31.74 -22.62 -5.97
C THR A 50 32.66 -21.59 -5.37
N GLY A 51 33.73 -22.03 -4.69
CA GLY A 51 34.66 -21.11 -4.03
C GLY A 51 35.54 -21.77 -2.97
N THR A 52 36.37 -20.95 -2.33
CA THR A 52 37.19 -21.35 -1.19
C THR A 52 36.81 -20.48 0.01
N TYR A 53 36.44 -21.12 1.09
CA TYR A 53 35.97 -20.51 2.30
C TYR A 53 36.92 -20.78 3.47
N TYR A 54 37.22 -19.78 4.27
CA TYR A 54 38.15 -19.85 5.39
C TYR A 54 37.50 -19.29 6.67
N GLY A 55 37.91 -19.81 7.79
CA GLY A 55 37.48 -19.37 9.13
C GLY A 55 36.67 -20.46 9.83
N ASP A 56 35.76 -20.06 10.70
CA ASP A 56 34.81 -20.98 11.32
C ASP A 56 33.67 -21.27 10.33
N VAL A 57 33.89 -22.31 9.50
CA VAL A 57 32.92 -22.75 8.47
C VAL A 57 32.08 -23.87 9.06
N VAL A 58 30.78 -23.64 9.20
CA VAL A 58 29.84 -24.66 9.69
C VAL A 58 28.82 -24.98 8.61
N LEU A 59 28.68 -26.27 8.32
CA LEU A 59 27.59 -26.80 7.50
C LEU A 59 26.56 -27.42 8.44
N THR A 60 25.44 -26.75 8.64
CA THR A 60 24.37 -27.18 9.54
C THR A 60 23.30 -27.95 8.77
N VAL A 61 22.96 -29.15 9.22
CA VAL A 61 21.83 -29.93 8.70
C VAL A 61 20.58 -29.59 9.48
N ALA A 62 19.58 -29.09 8.81
CA ALA A 62 18.31 -28.67 9.41
C ALA A 62 17.09 -29.04 8.55
N ASP A 63 15.93 -29.15 9.19
CA ASP A 63 14.65 -29.27 8.50
C ASP A 63 14.20 -27.89 8.01
N THR A 64 13.47 -27.85 6.89
CA THR A 64 12.83 -26.62 6.43
C THR A 64 11.63 -26.25 7.29
N CYS A 65 11.24 -25.00 7.24
CA CYS A 65 9.98 -24.51 7.80
C CYS A 65 8.93 -24.51 6.69
N HIS A 66 7.76 -25.04 6.98
CA HIS A 66 6.61 -24.97 6.08
C HIS A 66 5.73 -23.77 6.41
N MET A 67 5.40 -22.96 5.41
CA MET A 67 4.43 -21.88 5.49
C MET A 67 3.18 -22.29 4.71
N PRO A 68 2.06 -22.54 5.41
CA PRO A 68 0.80 -22.88 4.75
C PRO A 68 0.22 -21.66 4.01
N PRO A 69 -0.70 -21.88 3.07
CA PRO A 69 -1.40 -20.77 2.41
C PRO A 69 -2.14 -19.90 3.43
N HIS A 70 -1.89 -18.59 3.43
CA HIS A 70 -2.63 -17.62 4.24
C HIS A 70 -2.77 -16.29 3.47
N GLY A 71 -3.62 -15.36 3.96
CA GLY A 71 -3.93 -14.13 3.27
C GLY A 71 -4.35 -14.36 1.81
N LEU A 72 -3.86 -13.53 0.92
CA LEU A 72 -4.13 -13.63 -0.52
C LEU A 72 -3.70 -14.98 -1.12
N MET A 73 -2.69 -15.63 -0.56
CA MET A 73 -2.18 -16.91 -1.06
C MET A 73 -3.14 -18.07 -0.83
N LYS A 74 -4.17 -17.94 0.03
CA LYS A 74 -5.26 -18.91 0.15
C LYS A 74 -6.00 -19.09 -1.17
N MET A 75 -6.24 -18.02 -1.90
CA MET A 75 -6.92 -18.06 -3.20
C MET A 75 -6.14 -18.87 -4.24
N MET A 76 -4.81 -18.84 -4.15
CA MET A 76 -3.90 -19.54 -5.05
C MET A 76 -3.50 -20.92 -4.52
N ASN A 77 -3.95 -21.30 -3.32
CA ASN A 77 -3.52 -22.52 -2.61
C ASN A 77 -2.01 -22.72 -2.59
N ARG A 78 -1.26 -21.60 -2.43
CA ARG A 78 0.20 -21.61 -2.49
C ARG A 78 0.81 -21.69 -1.11
N SER A 79 1.69 -22.65 -0.90
CA SER A 79 2.54 -22.80 0.27
C SER A 79 4.01 -22.66 -0.11
N GLU A 80 4.89 -22.39 0.84
CA GLU A 80 6.32 -22.27 0.61
C GLU A 80 7.12 -22.97 1.70
N GLU A 81 8.29 -23.50 1.31
CA GLU A 81 9.30 -24.00 2.23
C GLU A 81 10.41 -22.97 2.36
N PHE A 82 10.87 -22.71 3.57
CA PHE A 82 11.91 -21.72 3.83
C PHE A 82 12.80 -22.13 5.01
N ARG A 83 13.82 -21.33 5.27
CA ARG A 83 14.83 -21.56 6.31
C ARG A 83 14.79 -20.44 7.33
N CYS A 84 15.14 -20.76 8.57
CA CYS A 84 15.03 -19.79 9.65
C CYS A 84 16.19 -19.95 10.67
N ALA A 85 16.67 -18.82 11.18
CA ALA A 85 17.69 -18.87 12.23
C ALA A 85 17.12 -19.39 13.56
N LEU A 86 15.90 -18.95 13.92
CA LEU A 86 15.23 -19.35 15.15
C LEU A 86 13.76 -19.61 14.93
N VAL A 87 13.28 -20.76 15.33
CA VAL A 87 11.87 -21.17 15.27
C VAL A 87 11.34 -21.42 16.67
N ILE A 88 10.25 -20.72 17.02
CA ILE A 88 9.49 -20.92 18.27
C ILE A 88 8.11 -21.45 17.90
N HIS A 89 7.71 -22.56 18.50
CA HIS A 89 6.38 -23.14 18.33
C HIS A 89 5.82 -23.56 19.69
N ASN A 90 4.63 -23.07 20.02
CA ASN A 90 3.96 -23.34 21.31
C ASN A 90 4.85 -23.10 22.53
N ASN A 91 5.62 -22.00 22.50
CA ASN A 91 6.58 -21.60 23.54
C ASN A 91 7.78 -22.56 23.72
N GLU A 92 8.19 -23.25 22.68
CA GLU A 92 9.37 -24.11 22.68
C GLU A 92 10.24 -23.81 21.45
N ILE A 93 11.56 -23.89 21.59
CA ILE A 93 12.49 -23.78 20.46
C ILE A 93 12.42 -25.08 19.65
N VAL A 94 12.10 -24.97 18.37
CA VAL A 94 12.13 -26.12 17.43
C VAL A 94 13.55 -26.26 16.91
N LYS A 95 14.37 -27.08 17.57
CA LYS A 95 15.81 -27.19 17.30
C LYS A 95 16.11 -27.72 15.90
N GLU A 96 15.28 -28.64 15.42
CA GLU A 96 15.44 -29.29 14.11
C GLU A 96 15.23 -28.33 12.93
N GLN A 97 14.45 -27.26 13.16
CA GLN A 97 14.15 -26.21 12.18
C GLN A 97 14.97 -24.93 12.41
N SER A 98 15.74 -24.86 13.50
CA SER A 98 16.54 -23.68 13.86
C SER A 98 17.99 -23.86 13.47
N ILE A 99 18.59 -22.84 12.87
CA ILE A 99 20.02 -22.82 12.49
C ILE A 99 20.75 -21.97 13.55
N ASN A 100 21.01 -22.59 14.71
CA ASN A 100 21.53 -21.90 15.88
C ASN A 100 22.93 -21.27 15.65
N GLU A 101 23.70 -21.77 14.70
CA GLU A 101 25.03 -21.28 14.32
C GLU A 101 24.97 -19.86 13.73
N LEU A 102 23.78 -19.40 13.30
CA LEU A 102 23.52 -18.03 12.86
C LEU A 102 23.21 -17.07 14.01
N ILE A 103 22.92 -17.58 15.20
CA ILE A 103 22.59 -16.77 16.36
C ILE A 103 23.84 -16.47 17.15
N ARG A 104 24.28 -15.22 17.10
CA ARG A 104 25.53 -14.79 17.75
C ARG A 104 25.25 -13.89 18.93
N GLY A 105 26.03 -14.12 20.00
CA GLY A 105 25.92 -13.33 21.24
C GLY A 105 24.57 -13.53 21.94
N GLY A 106 24.34 -12.72 22.96
CA GLY A 106 23.08 -12.67 23.67
C GLY A 106 22.63 -13.97 24.33
N ILE A 107 21.35 -14.04 24.62
CA ILE A 107 20.70 -15.18 25.27
C ILE A 107 19.44 -15.54 24.49
N VAL A 108 19.24 -16.82 24.20
CA VAL A 108 18.03 -17.39 23.63
C VAL A 108 17.42 -18.42 24.56
N THR A 109 16.15 -18.31 24.81
CA THR A 109 15.35 -19.24 25.62
C THR A 109 14.02 -19.51 24.92
N ASP A 110 13.21 -20.38 25.43
CA ASP A 110 11.84 -20.64 24.93
C ASP A 110 10.91 -19.42 25.09
N ARG A 111 11.31 -18.38 25.79
CA ARG A 111 10.48 -17.20 26.09
C ARG A 111 11.01 -15.90 25.51
N PHE A 112 12.30 -15.81 25.28
CA PHE A 112 12.89 -14.59 24.76
C PHE A 112 14.24 -14.82 24.07
N ALA A 113 14.58 -13.89 23.17
CA ALA A 113 15.92 -13.64 22.65
C ALA A 113 16.34 -12.23 23.05
N ASP A 114 17.51 -12.07 23.68
CA ASP A 114 18.02 -10.77 24.14
C ASP A 114 19.48 -10.58 23.73
N GLY A 115 19.79 -9.47 23.06
CA GLY A 115 21.14 -9.10 22.64
C GLY A 115 21.74 -9.97 21.52
N VAL A 116 20.91 -10.71 20.80
CA VAL A 116 21.35 -11.60 19.70
C VAL A 116 21.63 -10.82 18.43
N THR A 117 22.58 -11.34 17.63
CA THR A 117 22.82 -10.88 16.25
C THR A 117 22.58 -12.04 15.29
N ILE A 118 21.76 -11.80 14.26
CA ILE A 118 21.49 -12.74 13.16
C ILE A 118 21.88 -12.03 11.87
N GLN A 119 22.79 -12.64 11.11
CA GLN A 119 23.25 -12.12 9.84
C GLN A 119 23.26 -13.22 8.77
N SER A 120 22.67 -12.97 7.60
CA SER A 120 22.66 -13.91 6.49
C SER A 120 22.55 -13.19 5.16
N SER A 121 23.29 -13.69 4.16
CA SER A 121 23.12 -13.32 2.75
C SER A 121 22.43 -14.43 1.92
N GLU A 122 21.89 -15.44 2.59
CA GLU A 122 21.15 -16.50 1.90
C GLU A 122 19.79 -16.01 1.41
N PRO A 123 19.43 -16.33 0.14
CA PRO A 123 18.07 -16.07 -0.37
C PRO A 123 17.00 -16.83 0.41
N SER A 124 15.79 -16.27 0.49
CA SER A 124 14.61 -16.88 1.13
C SER A 124 14.84 -17.35 2.58
N PHE A 125 15.70 -16.61 3.30
CA PHE A 125 16.08 -16.93 4.66
C PHE A 125 15.39 -15.99 5.65
N ASN A 126 14.67 -16.55 6.63
CA ASN A 126 13.99 -15.80 7.69
C ASN A 126 14.86 -15.70 8.94
N GLY A 127 14.75 -14.59 9.65
CA GLY A 127 15.45 -14.39 10.91
C GLY A 127 14.80 -15.19 12.05
N ILE A 128 13.62 -14.81 12.47
CA ILE A 128 12.90 -15.44 13.61
C ILE A 128 11.46 -15.73 13.19
N LEU A 129 11.01 -16.98 13.38
CA LEU A 129 9.65 -17.42 13.21
C LEU A 129 9.03 -17.77 14.56
N VAL A 130 7.90 -17.16 14.88
CA VAL A 130 7.09 -17.49 16.06
C VAL A 130 5.72 -17.94 15.62
N LYS A 131 5.30 -19.16 15.99
CA LYS A 131 4.05 -19.74 15.55
C LYS A 131 3.31 -20.49 16.65
N GLY A 132 2.07 -20.92 16.34
CA GLY A 132 1.19 -21.56 17.32
C GLY A 132 0.71 -20.61 18.40
N ASN A 133 0.46 -21.12 19.61
CA ASN A 133 0.07 -20.31 20.78
C ASN A 133 1.30 -19.80 21.55
N SER A 134 2.23 -19.17 20.85
CA SER A 134 3.49 -18.73 21.46
C SER A 134 3.40 -17.29 21.98
N HIS A 135 4.04 -17.05 23.15
CA HIS A 135 4.35 -15.71 23.63
C HIS A 135 5.87 -15.55 23.67
N TYR A 136 6.40 -14.66 22.83
CA TYR A 136 7.85 -14.52 22.69
C TYR A 136 8.29 -13.06 22.70
N GLN A 137 9.41 -12.79 23.38
CA GLN A 137 9.99 -11.45 23.44
C GLN A 137 11.36 -11.41 22.75
N ILE A 138 11.57 -10.40 21.89
CA ILE A 138 12.83 -10.13 21.20
C ILE A 138 13.31 -8.76 21.65
N LYS A 139 14.51 -8.71 22.28
CA LYS A 139 15.05 -7.47 22.81
C LYS A 139 16.47 -7.24 22.33
N ASN A 140 16.83 -5.96 22.12
CA ASN A 140 18.20 -5.54 21.85
C ASN A 140 18.86 -6.37 20.72
N ALA A 141 18.05 -6.94 19.83
CA ALA A 141 18.51 -7.81 18.75
C ALA A 141 18.93 -7.00 17.52
N ARG A 142 19.88 -7.55 16.77
CA ARG A 142 20.30 -7.02 15.47
C ARG A 142 20.10 -8.09 14.41
N LEU A 143 19.22 -7.80 13.45
CA LEU A 143 18.98 -8.66 12.31
C LEU A 143 19.47 -7.95 11.05
N HIS A 144 20.35 -8.58 10.30
CA HIS A 144 20.83 -8.09 9.01
C HIS A 144 20.73 -9.21 7.98
N LEU A 145 19.68 -9.15 7.14
CA LEU A 145 19.39 -10.19 6.18
C LEU A 145 19.37 -9.62 4.77
N GLU A 146 20.21 -10.19 3.91
CA GLU A 146 20.36 -9.83 2.51
C GLU A 146 19.91 -10.97 1.60
N GLY A 147 19.82 -10.68 0.30
CA GLY A 147 19.38 -11.65 -0.71
C GLY A 147 17.88 -11.66 -0.94
N ASN A 148 17.47 -12.18 -2.09
CA ASN A 148 16.07 -12.13 -2.51
C ASN A 148 15.19 -13.08 -1.70
N GLY A 149 13.98 -12.62 -1.35
CA GLY A 149 12.89 -13.49 -0.94
C GLY A 149 12.23 -14.13 -2.16
N THR A 150 11.26 -15.00 -1.94
CA THR A 150 10.45 -15.62 -3.00
C THR A 150 9.01 -15.16 -2.96
N ASN A 151 8.48 -14.90 -1.75
CA ASN A 151 7.08 -14.57 -1.57
C ASN A 151 6.86 -13.80 -0.26
N ASP A 152 6.79 -12.49 -0.34
CA ASP A 152 6.56 -11.65 0.84
C ASP A 152 5.11 -11.71 1.38
N PHE A 153 4.13 -12.15 0.57
CA PHE A 153 2.77 -12.43 1.04
C PHE A 153 2.71 -13.58 2.03
N LEU A 154 3.64 -14.52 1.94
CA LEU A 154 3.83 -15.62 2.89
C LEU A 154 4.94 -15.33 3.92
N GLY A 155 5.56 -14.16 3.86
CA GLY A 155 6.65 -13.79 4.75
C GLY A 155 7.94 -14.58 4.51
N VAL A 156 8.14 -15.14 3.32
CA VAL A 156 9.39 -15.83 2.98
C VAL A 156 10.51 -14.82 2.74
N GLY A 157 11.57 -14.93 3.52
CA GLY A 157 12.65 -13.97 3.58
C GLY A 157 12.44 -12.85 4.59
N ALA A 158 11.43 -12.93 5.46
CA ALA A 158 11.17 -11.91 6.47
C ALA A 158 12.21 -11.89 7.60
N GLY A 159 12.41 -10.71 8.19
CA GLY A 159 13.23 -10.56 9.39
C GLY A 159 12.62 -11.27 10.59
N ILE A 160 11.38 -10.92 10.89
CA ILE A 160 10.59 -11.54 11.97
C ILE A 160 9.20 -11.87 11.43
N THR A 161 8.78 -13.11 11.66
CA THR A 161 7.48 -13.63 11.25
C THR A 161 6.71 -14.11 12.47
N ALA A 162 5.45 -13.68 12.61
CA ALA A 162 4.50 -14.22 13.57
C ALA A 162 3.26 -14.73 12.85
N ILE A 163 2.86 -15.96 13.13
CA ILE A 163 1.67 -16.60 12.52
C ILE A 163 0.83 -17.33 13.55
N ASP A 164 -0.35 -17.79 13.14
CA ASP A 164 -1.34 -18.44 13.99
C ASP A 164 -1.83 -17.50 15.11
N ASN A 165 -1.77 -17.91 16.37
CA ASN A 165 -2.11 -17.12 17.54
C ASN A 165 -0.86 -16.59 18.27
N ALA A 166 0.26 -16.39 17.57
CA ALA A 166 1.50 -15.95 18.18
C ALA A 166 1.40 -14.50 18.68
N HIS A 167 1.89 -14.26 19.88
CA HIS A 167 2.05 -12.92 20.44
C HIS A 167 3.54 -12.61 20.61
N VAL A 168 4.03 -11.64 19.83
CA VAL A 168 5.46 -11.27 19.77
C VAL A 168 5.64 -9.84 20.22
N ARG A 169 6.55 -9.64 21.16
CA ARG A 169 6.98 -8.30 21.58
C ARG A 169 8.44 -8.07 21.17
N ILE A 170 8.68 -6.94 20.50
CA ILE A 170 9.98 -6.55 19.95
C ILE A 170 10.36 -5.19 20.52
N ASP A 171 11.45 -5.15 21.30
CA ASP A 171 11.88 -3.96 22.00
C ASP A 171 13.33 -3.61 21.65
N ASN A 172 13.60 -2.35 21.28
CA ASN A 172 14.94 -1.80 21.06
C ASN A 172 15.81 -2.63 20.10
N CYS A 173 15.24 -3.02 18.97
CA CYS A 173 15.91 -3.83 17.96
C CYS A 173 16.30 -3.00 16.72
N ASP A 174 17.36 -3.46 16.03
CA ASP A 174 17.81 -2.96 14.74
C ASP A 174 17.60 -4.06 13.70
N ILE A 175 16.70 -3.80 12.73
CA ILE A 175 16.31 -4.77 11.70
C ILE A 175 16.61 -4.16 10.34
N THR A 176 17.60 -4.69 9.67
CA THR A 176 18.00 -4.27 8.33
C THR A 176 17.80 -5.41 7.35
N MET A 177 17.03 -5.14 6.31
CA MET A 177 16.72 -6.08 5.23
C MET A 177 17.19 -5.50 3.90
N ALA A 178 17.63 -6.35 2.99
CA ALA A 178 17.93 -5.97 1.61
C ALA A 178 17.61 -7.13 0.66
N GLY A 179 16.78 -6.87 -0.33
CA GLY A 179 16.41 -7.89 -1.33
C GLY A 179 15.02 -7.67 -1.92
N VAL A 180 14.79 -8.32 -3.05
CA VAL A 180 13.51 -8.32 -3.76
C VAL A 180 12.50 -9.20 -3.02
N THR A 181 11.22 -8.86 -3.04
CA THR A 181 10.11 -9.61 -2.39
C THR A 181 10.39 -9.99 -0.94
N ARG A 182 10.94 -9.06 -0.18
CA ARG A 182 11.37 -9.27 1.20
C ARG A 182 10.71 -8.25 2.11
N CYS A 183 10.27 -8.65 3.29
CA CYS A 183 9.76 -7.74 4.31
C CYS A 183 10.55 -7.87 5.62
N ALA A 184 10.56 -6.82 6.43
CA ALA A 184 11.19 -6.87 7.74
C ALA A 184 10.30 -7.59 8.76
N ILE A 185 9.00 -7.31 8.71
CA ILE A 185 8.00 -7.88 9.61
C ILE A 185 6.88 -8.51 8.78
N HIS A 186 6.53 -9.74 9.14
CA HIS A 186 5.37 -10.44 8.58
C HIS A 186 4.44 -10.91 9.71
N SER A 187 3.14 -10.69 9.53
CA SER A 187 2.10 -11.13 10.46
C SER A 187 1.02 -11.89 9.69
N GLY A 188 0.66 -13.08 10.16
CA GLY A 188 -0.41 -13.90 9.60
C GLY A 188 -1.24 -14.58 10.69
N GLY A 189 -2.42 -15.12 10.32
CA GLY A 189 -3.38 -15.65 11.29
C GLY A 189 -3.91 -14.56 12.23
N ASP A 190 -4.18 -14.91 13.48
CA ASP A 190 -4.61 -14.00 14.55
C ASP A 190 -3.42 -13.44 15.35
N SER A 191 -2.21 -13.40 14.75
CA SER A 191 -1.01 -13.00 15.47
C SER A 191 -1.03 -11.54 15.91
N ILE A 192 -0.37 -11.26 17.02
CA ILE A 192 -0.20 -9.90 17.57
C ILE A 192 1.30 -9.60 17.69
N ILE A 193 1.73 -8.48 17.08
CA ILE A 193 3.12 -8.03 17.19
C ILE A 193 3.14 -6.62 17.78
N GLU A 194 3.86 -6.44 18.88
CA GLU A 194 4.13 -5.14 19.51
C GLU A 194 5.59 -4.75 19.30
N ILE A 195 5.84 -3.63 18.63
CA ILE A 195 7.18 -3.17 18.25
C ILE A 195 7.44 -1.81 18.87
N ASN A 196 8.46 -1.74 19.71
CA ASN A 196 8.75 -0.54 20.48
C ASN A 196 10.22 -0.13 20.31
N ASP A 197 10.45 1.17 20.10
CA ASP A 197 11.76 1.80 20.11
C ASP A 197 12.77 1.15 19.14
N CYS A 198 12.28 0.65 17.98
CA CYS A 198 13.08 -0.07 16.99
C CYS A 198 13.48 0.81 15.81
N GLN A 199 14.60 0.44 15.17
CA GLN A 199 15.00 0.92 13.85
C GLN A 199 14.78 -0.20 12.85
N ILE A 200 14.04 0.09 11.76
CA ILE A 200 13.68 -0.90 10.75
C ILE A 200 13.98 -0.31 9.39
N THR A 201 14.89 -0.93 8.67
CA THR A 201 15.27 -0.51 7.31
C THR A 201 15.08 -1.66 6.34
N ASN A 202 14.49 -1.36 5.17
CA ASN A 202 14.40 -2.32 4.08
C ASN A 202 14.87 -1.66 2.79
N GLU A 203 15.98 -2.17 2.23
CA GLU A 203 16.53 -1.68 0.99
C GLU A 203 15.99 -2.49 -0.19
N SER A 204 15.38 -1.78 -1.13
CA SER A 204 14.87 -2.34 -2.38
C SER A 204 15.97 -2.25 -3.44
N PRO A 205 16.56 -3.38 -3.88
CA PRO A 205 17.45 -3.37 -5.02
C PRO A 205 16.68 -3.14 -6.32
N ASP A 206 17.41 -3.07 -7.43
CA ASP A 206 16.80 -3.08 -8.75
C ASP A 206 15.96 -4.34 -8.94
N ALA A 207 14.74 -4.14 -9.46
CA ALA A 207 13.88 -5.26 -9.75
C ALA A 207 14.56 -6.18 -10.81
N PRO A 208 14.63 -7.48 -10.58
CA PRO A 208 15.15 -8.41 -11.56
C PRO A 208 14.20 -8.49 -12.76
N GLU A 209 14.73 -8.96 -13.90
CA GLU A 209 13.98 -9.01 -15.16
C GLU A 209 12.67 -9.81 -15.04
N TRP A 210 12.64 -10.89 -14.25
CA TRP A 210 11.43 -11.69 -14.02
C TRP A 210 10.30 -10.94 -13.28
N MET A 211 10.64 -9.92 -12.50
CA MET A 211 9.66 -9.13 -11.74
C MET A 211 8.90 -8.13 -12.61
N GLY A 212 9.51 -7.73 -13.72
CA GLY A 212 8.96 -6.74 -14.63
C GLY A 212 8.75 -5.38 -13.96
N ASP A 213 8.05 -4.51 -14.66
CA ASP A 213 7.66 -3.19 -14.16
C ASP A 213 6.30 -3.29 -13.47
N PHE A 214 6.32 -3.53 -12.17
CA PHE A 214 5.12 -3.69 -11.40
C PHE A 214 4.52 -2.33 -11.00
N SER A 215 3.36 -1.98 -11.51
CA SER A 215 2.72 -0.71 -11.22
C SER A 215 1.33 -0.80 -10.58
N TRP A 216 0.69 -1.96 -10.56
CA TRP A 216 -0.69 -2.17 -10.06
C TRP A 216 -1.71 -1.13 -10.53
N GLY A 217 -1.48 -0.44 -11.63
CA GLY A 217 -2.31 0.69 -12.02
C GLY A 217 -2.29 1.89 -11.05
N ILE A 218 -1.49 1.84 -10.00
CA ILE A 218 -1.35 2.91 -9.00
C ILE A 218 0.00 3.65 -9.10
N GLY A 219 0.86 3.22 -10.02
CA GLY A 219 2.13 3.90 -10.31
C GLY A 219 3.21 3.72 -9.24
N VAL A 220 3.15 2.68 -8.40
CA VAL A 220 4.22 2.37 -7.46
C VAL A 220 5.42 1.76 -8.16
N THR A 221 6.60 1.94 -7.58
CA THR A 221 7.86 1.37 -8.06
C THR A 221 8.65 0.76 -6.91
N GLY A 222 9.61 -0.09 -7.22
CA GLY A 222 10.41 -0.80 -6.22
C GLY A 222 10.20 -2.30 -6.29
N SER A 223 10.77 -3.04 -5.36
CA SER A 223 10.78 -4.50 -5.40
C SER A 223 10.51 -5.17 -4.05
N ASN A 224 10.20 -4.40 -3.02
CA ASN A 224 9.88 -4.91 -1.70
C ASN A 224 9.03 -3.93 -0.89
N ARG A 225 8.53 -4.41 0.24
CA ARG A 225 7.83 -3.61 1.26
C ARG A 225 8.45 -3.88 2.64
N LEU A 226 8.26 -2.96 3.56
CA LEU A 226 8.84 -3.11 4.88
C LEU A 226 8.02 -4.07 5.75
N VAL A 227 6.70 -3.99 5.67
CA VAL A 227 5.76 -4.75 6.51
C VAL A 227 4.66 -5.36 5.67
N GLN A 228 4.36 -6.63 5.93
CA GLN A 228 3.25 -7.34 5.31
C GLN A 228 2.35 -7.97 6.37
N LEU A 229 1.07 -7.66 6.33
CA LEU A 229 0.04 -8.32 7.13
C LEU A 229 -0.88 -9.14 6.23
N ALA A 230 -1.16 -10.33 6.72
CA ALA A 230 -2.13 -11.25 6.14
C ALA A 230 -3.12 -11.71 7.21
N ASP A 231 -4.29 -12.17 6.81
CA ASP A 231 -5.35 -12.63 7.72
C ASP A 231 -5.76 -11.56 8.75
N ASP A 232 -6.06 -11.94 9.98
CA ASP A 232 -6.58 -11.08 11.05
C ASP A 232 -5.48 -10.50 11.97
N GLY A 233 -4.22 -10.52 11.52
CA GLY A 233 -3.08 -10.05 12.29
C GLY A 233 -3.18 -8.60 12.77
N THR A 234 -2.59 -8.32 13.91
CA THR A 234 -2.54 -6.97 14.49
C THR A 234 -1.10 -6.58 14.82
N VAL A 235 -0.65 -5.43 14.32
CA VAL A 235 0.71 -4.93 14.59
C VAL A 235 0.65 -3.51 15.15
N TYR A 236 1.36 -3.30 16.24
CA TYR A 236 1.54 -2.01 16.91
C TYR A 236 2.99 -1.55 16.78
N TYR A 237 3.19 -0.37 16.23
CA TYR A 237 4.48 0.33 16.18
C TYR A 237 4.45 1.53 17.11
N ASN A 238 5.37 1.57 18.04
CA ASN A 238 5.50 2.66 19.02
C ASN A 238 6.93 3.20 19.02
N ARG A 239 7.11 4.49 18.75
CA ARG A 239 8.40 5.20 18.78
C ARG A 239 9.47 4.55 17.89
N CYS A 240 9.05 4.03 16.75
CA CYS A 240 9.95 3.38 15.79
C CYS A 240 10.41 4.35 14.71
N LYS A 241 11.58 4.07 14.16
CA LYS A 241 12.09 4.70 12.95
C LYS A 241 12.09 3.68 11.82
N MET A 242 11.39 3.98 10.75
CA MET A 242 11.21 3.07 9.64
C MET A 242 11.64 3.73 8.35
N LYS A 243 12.47 3.05 7.57
CA LYS A 243 12.97 3.54 6.30
C LYS A 243 12.94 2.48 5.23
N THR A 244 12.45 2.84 4.04
CA THR A 244 12.53 2.00 2.84
C THR A 244 12.58 2.85 1.59
N ASN A 245 13.11 2.28 0.51
CA ASN A 245 13.02 2.79 -0.86
C ASN A 245 12.26 1.83 -1.78
N GLY A 246 11.51 0.90 -1.20
CA GLY A 246 10.65 -0.04 -1.90
C GLY A 246 9.30 0.53 -2.33
N TRP A 247 8.38 -0.34 -2.73
CA TRP A 247 7.04 0.07 -3.14
C TRP A 247 6.10 0.43 -1.99
N GLY A 248 6.43 0.05 -0.74
CA GLY A 248 5.58 0.39 0.40
C GLY A 248 6.23 0.18 1.75
N VAL A 249 5.67 0.86 2.75
CA VAL A 249 6.06 0.63 4.16
C VAL A 249 5.14 -0.42 4.76
N PHE A 250 3.86 -0.13 4.91
CA PHE A 250 2.87 -1.02 5.52
C PHE A 250 1.90 -1.54 4.46
N SER A 251 1.71 -2.84 4.41
CA SER A 251 0.72 -3.47 3.53
C SER A 251 -0.22 -4.36 4.29
N ILE A 252 -1.51 -4.19 4.05
CA ILE A 252 -2.55 -5.13 4.38
C ILE A 252 -3.10 -5.64 3.06
N ASP A 253 -2.77 -6.87 2.70
CA ASP A 253 -3.24 -7.51 1.47
C ASP A 253 -4.10 -8.73 1.83
N GLY A 254 -5.38 -8.55 1.82
CA GLY A 254 -6.30 -9.65 2.08
C GLY A 254 -7.75 -9.20 1.91
N CYS A 255 -8.52 -10.02 1.21
CA CYS A 255 -9.97 -9.91 1.16
C CYS A 255 -10.54 -10.69 2.35
N ASP A 256 -11.65 -10.22 2.90
CA ASP A 256 -12.38 -10.89 3.99
C ASP A 256 -11.55 -11.13 5.27
N VAL A 257 -10.67 -10.18 5.59
CA VAL A 257 -9.81 -10.20 6.77
C VAL A 257 -10.04 -8.96 7.64
N CYS A 258 -9.53 -8.98 8.86
CA CYS A 258 -9.65 -7.90 9.83
C CYS A 258 -8.27 -7.49 10.37
N ALA A 259 -7.31 -7.30 9.47
CA ALA A 259 -5.94 -6.91 9.82
C ALA A 259 -5.87 -5.46 10.33
N ARG A 260 -4.96 -5.21 11.28
CA ARG A 260 -4.85 -3.90 11.91
C ARG A 260 -3.41 -3.46 12.06
N ILE A 261 -3.12 -2.23 11.63
CA ILE A 261 -1.84 -1.57 11.83
C ILE A 261 -2.06 -0.28 12.61
N TYR A 262 -1.38 -0.16 13.74
CA TYR A 262 -1.36 1.04 14.57
C TYR A 262 0.07 1.58 14.64
N VAL A 263 0.28 2.82 14.17
CA VAL A 263 1.58 3.48 14.10
C VAL A 263 1.52 4.72 14.97
N LYS A 264 2.23 4.71 16.10
CA LYS A 264 2.18 5.79 17.08
C LYS A 264 3.57 6.32 17.41
N ASP A 265 3.72 7.65 17.47
CA ASP A 265 4.96 8.35 17.78
C ASP A 265 6.14 7.89 16.89
N CYS A 266 5.88 7.53 15.65
CA CYS A 266 6.86 6.95 14.72
C CYS A 266 7.35 7.95 13.70
N ASP A 267 8.53 7.64 13.13
CA ASP A 267 9.15 8.33 12.01
C ASP A 267 9.20 7.37 10.83
N VAL A 268 8.42 7.64 9.79
CA VAL A 268 8.27 6.77 8.61
C VAL A 268 8.81 7.50 7.39
N ASP A 269 9.81 6.93 6.74
CA ASP A 269 10.47 7.50 5.57
C ASP A 269 10.47 6.48 4.42
N LEU A 270 9.74 6.78 3.36
CA LEU A 270 9.79 6.08 2.09
C LEU A 270 10.32 7.05 1.04
N SER A 271 11.62 7.06 0.82
CA SER A 271 12.28 7.99 -0.08
C SER A 271 13.46 7.37 -0.80
N GLY A 272 13.74 7.86 -2.00
CA GLY A 272 14.88 7.43 -2.78
C GLY A 272 14.68 7.68 -4.28
N PRO A 273 15.70 7.50 -5.10
CA PRO A 273 15.67 7.88 -6.52
C PRO A 273 14.64 7.11 -7.35
N ARG A 274 14.08 6.03 -6.81
CA ARG A 274 13.03 5.22 -7.43
C ARG A 274 11.80 5.06 -6.54
N ALA A 275 11.80 5.69 -5.37
CA ALA A 275 10.71 5.58 -4.45
C ALA A 275 9.47 6.29 -5.04
N ASN A 276 8.45 5.53 -5.34
CA ASN A 276 7.13 6.01 -5.70
C ASN A 276 6.13 4.99 -5.16
N GLY A 277 6.08 4.91 -3.85
CA GLY A 277 5.35 3.90 -3.13
C GLY A 277 4.35 4.50 -2.15
N TYR A 278 3.84 3.66 -1.27
CA TYR A 278 2.86 4.06 -0.27
C TYR A 278 3.43 3.95 1.16
N GLY A 279 3.01 4.88 2.01
CA GLY A 279 3.24 4.77 3.45
C GLY A 279 2.45 3.61 4.04
N ALA A 280 1.14 3.55 3.74
CA ALA A 280 0.32 2.39 4.07
C ALA A 280 -0.64 2.05 2.93
N PHE A 281 -0.77 0.78 2.63
CA PHE A 281 -1.77 0.21 1.73
C PHE A 281 -2.78 -0.60 2.53
N CYS A 282 -4.03 -0.16 2.52
CA CYS A 282 -5.15 -0.82 3.17
C CYS A 282 -6.10 -1.34 2.10
N ILE A 283 -6.07 -2.63 1.84
CA ILE A 283 -6.95 -3.31 0.88
C ILE A 283 -7.87 -4.28 1.61
N GLY A 284 -9.11 -4.39 1.17
CA GLY A 284 -10.05 -5.39 1.64
C GLY A 284 -10.99 -4.91 2.74
N ASP A 285 -11.67 -5.87 3.35
CA ASP A 285 -12.78 -5.67 4.27
C ASP A 285 -12.32 -5.52 5.72
N ARG A 286 -12.92 -4.59 6.45
CA ARG A 286 -12.73 -4.37 7.90
C ARG A 286 -11.30 -4.10 8.37
N ASN A 287 -10.38 -3.88 7.45
CA ASN A 287 -8.99 -3.58 7.76
C ASN A 287 -8.87 -2.16 8.34
N ILE A 288 -7.89 -1.99 9.23
CA ILE A 288 -7.65 -0.70 9.90
C ILE A 288 -6.18 -0.33 9.75
N VAL A 289 -5.94 0.89 9.27
CA VAL A 289 -4.63 1.55 9.35
C VAL A 289 -4.80 2.85 10.12
N ARG A 290 -4.00 3.05 11.17
CA ARG A 290 -4.01 4.29 11.94
C ARG A 290 -2.60 4.83 12.14
N PHE A 291 -2.41 6.09 11.74
CA PHE A 291 -1.27 6.91 12.15
C PHE A 291 -1.69 7.86 13.27
N ASP A 292 -0.96 7.86 14.35
CA ASP A 292 -1.19 8.67 15.55
C ASP A 292 0.13 9.35 15.95
N GLN A 293 0.13 10.68 16.07
CA GLN A 293 1.30 11.48 16.49
C GLN A 293 2.60 11.17 15.71
N SER A 294 2.49 10.77 14.45
CA SER A 294 3.61 10.26 13.66
C SER A 294 4.02 11.22 12.54
N ARG A 295 5.30 11.16 12.15
CA ARG A 295 5.79 11.80 10.93
C ARG A 295 5.88 10.77 9.83
N VAL A 296 5.30 11.09 8.69
CA VAL A 296 5.28 10.19 7.52
C VAL A 296 5.72 10.99 6.29
N HIS A 297 6.86 10.63 5.76
CA HIS A 297 7.38 11.15 4.50
C HIS A 297 7.36 10.06 3.43
N VAL A 298 6.74 10.35 2.28
CA VAL A 298 6.66 9.38 1.17
C VAL A 298 6.82 10.06 -0.18
N ASP A 299 7.59 9.44 -1.05
CA ASP A 299 7.74 9.91 -2.44
C ASP A 299 6.53 9.57 -3.34
N GLY A 300 5.54 8.83 -2.83
CA GLY A 300 4.29 8.52 -3.50
C GLY A 300 3.06 8.98 -2.72
N TYR A 301 2.33 8.05 -2.14
CA TYR A 301 1.12 8.29 -1.36
C TYR A 301 1.35 7.94 0.10
N ALA A 302 0.95 8.81 1.04
CA ALA A 302 1.06 8.43 2.44
C ALA A 302 0.07 7.30 2.79
N LEU A 303 -1.14 7.36 2.24
CA LEU A 303 -2.18 6.39 2.47
C LEU A 303 -2.86 6.02 1.15
N LEU A 304 -2.81 4.74 0.82
CA LEU A 304 -3.55 4.14 -0.29
C LEU A 304 -4.64 3.24 0.28
N VAL A 305 -5.89 3.58 0.00
CA VAL A 305 -7.04 2.81 0.46
C VAL A 305 -7.79 2.28 -0.74
N ARG A 306 -7.92 0.96 -0.78
CA ARG A 306 -8.67 0.26 -1.83
C ARG A 306 -9.79 -0.55 -1.21
N GLY A 307 -11.02 -0.12 -1.39
CA GLY A 307 -12.19 -0.94 -1.08
C GLY A 307 -12.23 -2.15 -2.02
N MET A 308 -12.53 -3.32 -1.47
CA MET A 308 -12.90 -4.53 -2.22
C MET A 308 -14.01 -5.20 -1.43
N MET A 309 -15.25 -4.95 -1.82
CA MET A 309 -16.47 -5.55 -1.25
C MET A 309 -16.78 -5.19 0.21
N ALA A 310 -16.05 -4.29 0.87
CA ALA A 310 -16.40 -3.81 2.22
C ALA A 310 -15.54 -2.63 2.72
N THR A 311 -15.79 -2.20 3.96
CA THR A 311 -15.31 -0.97 4.57
C THR A 311 -13.95 -1.11 5.24
N ALA A 312 -12.85 -0.86 4.53
CA ALA A 312 -11.59 -0.54 5.19
C ALA A 312 -11.71 0.79 5.96
N ARG A 313 -10.90 0.97 7.00
CA ARG A 313 -10.86 2.21 7.78
C ARG A 313 -9.44 2.76 7.83
N ALA A 314 -9.29 4.03 7.49
CA ALA A 314 -8.01 4.71 7.54
C ALA A 314 -8.11 5.97 8.41
N GLU A 315 -7.14 6.16 9.29
CA GLU A 315 -7.13 7.24 10.26
C GLU A 315 -5.73 7.89 10.36
N ILE A 316 -5.68 9.22 10.25
CA ILE A 316 -4.48 10.04 10.50
C ILE A 316 -4.87 11.09 11.53
N ILE A 317 -4.36 10.97 12.74
CA ILE A 317 -4.90 11.70 13.90
C ILE A 317 -3.80 12.26 14.83
N ASN A 318 -4.20 13.18 15.70
CA ASN A 318 -3.45 13.64 16.88
C ASN A 318 -2.08 14.27 16.58
N GLY A 319 -1.98 15.11 15.58
CA GLY A 319 -0.75 15.85 15.30
C GLY A 319 0.22 15.13 14.36
N CYS A 320 -0.28 14.25 13.51
CA CYS A 320 0.53 13.69 12.45
C CYS A 320 1.03 14.78 11.48
N GLN A 321 2.24 14.57 10.97
CA GLN A 321 2.84 15.39 9.93
C GLN A 321 3.07 14.51 8.70
N ILE A 322 2.29 14.76 7.66
CA ILE A 322 2.33 13.99 6.43
C ILE A 322 2.95 14.84 5.34
N THR A 323 4.01 14.35 4.74
CA THR A 323 4.65 14.96 3.57
C THR A 323 4.71 13.95 2.44
N GLY A 324 4.33 14.36 1.24
CA GLY A 324 4.28 13.47 0.08
C GLY A 324 4.65 14.19 -1.21
N ASN A 325 5.48 13.55 -2.05
CA ASN A 325 5.85 14.10 -3.35
C ASN A 325 4.75 13.92 -4.41
N ARG A 326 3.66 13.22 -4.08
CA ARG A 326 2.46 13.14 -4.93
C ARG A 326 1.23 13.55 -4.15
N PHE A 327 0.61 12.63 -3.43
CA PHE A 327 -0.66 12.83 -2.73
C PHE A 327 -0.54 12.37 -1.27
N ALA A 328 -1.35 12.91 -0.38
CA ALA A 328 -1.43 12.37 0.98
C ALA A 328 -2.31 11.11 1.02
N VAL A 329 -3.50 11.18 0.42
CA VAL A 329 -4.45 10.06 0.41
C VAL A 329 -4.90 9.77 -1.01
N LEU A 330 -4.83 8.50 -1.40
CA LEU A 330 -5.42 7.97 -2.62
C LEU A 330 -6.46 6.91 -2.25
N CYS A 331 -7.71 7.14 -2.65
CA CYS A 331 -8.81 6.16 -2.54
C CYS A 331 -9.16 5.63 -3.92
N ILE A 332 -9.20 4.31 -4.07
CA ILE A 332 -9.58 3.62 -5.32
C ILE A 332 -10.49 2.43 -5.03
N GLY A 333 -11.30 2.00 -6.00
CA GLY A 333 -12.17 0.81 -5.91
C GLY A 333 -13.59 1.12 -5.47
N ASP A 334 -14.35 0.10 -5.11
CA ASP A 334 -15.81 0.07 -5.18
C ASP A 334 -16.52 0.46 -3.90
N ASN A 335 -15.83 0.80 -2.81
CA ASN A 335 -16.48 0.79 -1.51
C ASN A 335 -16.32 2.06 -0.71
N GLN A 336 -17.33 2.22 0.15
CA GLN A 336 -17.36 3.19 1.22
C GLN A 336 -16.16 3.01 2.14
N THR A 337 -15.13 3.79 1.91
CA THR A 337 -13.97 3.78 2.79
C THR A 337 -14.00 5.03 3.65
N PRO A 338 -14.36 4.93 4.92
CA PRO A 338 -14.26 6.09 5.81
C PRO A 338 -12.79 6.42 6.07
N VAL A 339 -12.43 7.67 5.79
CA VAL A 339 -11.11 8.23 6.06
C VAL A 339 -11.24 9.35 7.08
N THR A 340 -10.56 9.21 8.21
CA THR A 340 -10.56 10.20 9.29
C THR A 340 -9.22 10.94 9.31
N LEU A 341 -9.26 12.26 9.16
CA LEU A 341 -8.09 13.13 9.22
C LEU A 341 -8.34 14.21 10.29
N HIS A 342 -7.73 14.05 11.46
CA HIS A 342 -7.94 14.98 12.57
C HIS A 342 -6.63 15.56 13.08
N ASP A 343 -6.67 16.86 13.42
CA ASP A 343 -5.61 17.55 14.15
C ASP A 343 -4.21 17.37 13.54
N SER A 344 -4.11 17.30 12.21
CA SER A 344 -2.90 16.89 11.48
C SER A 344 -2.56 17.83 10.34
N SER A 345 -1.31 17.75 9.84
CA SER A 345 -0.84 18.57 8.73
C SER A 345 -0.42 17.72 7.53
N PHE A 346 -0.73 18.24 6.33
CA PHE A 346 -0.50 17.59 5.04
C PHE A 346 0.17 18.57 4.09
N VAL A 347 1.36 18.23 3.61
CA VAL A 347 2.10 18.99 2.60
C VAL A 347 2.41 18.03 1.44
N THR A 348 1.92 18.36 0.25
CA THR A 348 2.04 17.50 -0.92
C THR A 348 2.46 18.30 -2.16
N ASP A 349 3.19 17.69 -3.09
CA ASP A 349 3.57 18.34 -4.36
C ASP A 349 2.40 18.40 -5.35
N GLN A 350 1.43 17.52 -5.19
CA GLN A 350 0.21 17.45 -5.99
C GLN A 350 -1.02 17.71 -5.11
N SER A 351 -2.17 17.20 -5.47
CA SER A 351 -3.39 17.30 -4.64
C SER A 351 -3.22 16.59 -3.30
N THR A 352 -3.88 17.09 -2.26
CA THR A 352 -3.84 16.43 -0.95
C THR A 352 -4.61 15.10 -0.98
N LEU A 353 -5.83 15.12 -1.52
CA LEU A 353 -6.73 13.97 -1.58
C LEU A 353 -7.05 13.63 -3.03
N VAL A 354 -6.95 12.36 -3.37
CA VAL A 354 -7.33 11.81 -4.68
C VAL A 354 -8.32 10.68 -4.49
N VAL A 355 -9.43 10.74 -5.19
CA VAL A 355 -10.44 9.68 -5.24
C VAL A 355 -10.67 9.28 -6.68
N LYS A 356 -10.46 8.00 -6.98
CA LYS A 356 -10.61 7.43 -8.32
C LYS A 356 -11.80 6.49 -8.35
N GLY A 357 -12.95 6.95 -8.83
CA GLY A 357 -14.14 6.13 -9.01
C GLY A 357 -14.70 5.47 -7.75
N SER A 358 -14.16 5.77 -6.58
CA SER A 358 -14.55 5.18 -5.30
C SER A 358 -15.64 6.01 -4.62
N ALA A 359 -16.53 5.36 -3.89
CA ALA A 359 -17.35 6.02 -2.88
C ALA A 359 -16.51 6.17 -1.60
N THR A 360 -16.49 7.36 -1.02
CA THR A 360 -15.64 7.63 0.14
C THR A 360 -16.28 8.69 1.02
N CYS A 361 -16.19 8.51 2.32
CA CYS A 361 -16.57 9.53 3.29
C CYS A 361 -15.33 10.01 4.05
N PHE A 362 -14.97 11.27 3.89
CA PHE A 362 -13.92 11.92 4.66
C PHE A 362 -14.50 12.67 5.85
N ASP A 363 -13.99 12.42 7.03
CA ASP A 363 -14.18 13.24 8.23
C ASP A 363 -12.87 13.98 8.53
N ILE A 364 -12.86 15.29 8.23
CA ILE A 364 -11.66 16.13 8.30
C ILE A 364 -11.90 17.25 9.29
N ARG A 365 -11.09 17.28 10.35
CA ARG A 365 -11.23 18.28 11.40
C ARG A 365 -9.89 18.87 11.82
N ASN A 366 -9.84 20.20 11.94
CA ASN A 366 -8.68 20.93 12.45
C ASN A 366 -7.37 20.50 11.76
N CYS A 367 -7.41 20.37 10.43
CA CYS A 367 -6.26 19.99 9.62
C CYS A 367 -5.70 21.17 8.83
N ARG A 368 -4.39 21.17 8.63
CA ARG A 368 -3.70 22.06 7.70
C ARG A 368 -3.34 21.29 6.43
N MET A 369 -3.80 21.77 5.28
CA MET A 369 -3.56 21.15 3.98
C MET A 369 -2.88 22.14 3.04
N GLU A 370 -1.73 21.74 2.49
CA GLU A 370 -0.90 22.55 1.59
C GLU A 370 -0.57 21.74 0.32
N PRO A 371 -1.51 21.67 -0.65
CA PRO A 371 -1.26 21.04 -1.93
C PRO A 371 -0.41 21.93 -2.84
N GLY A 372 0.66 21.40 -3.42
CA GLY A 372 1.56 22.12 -4.32
C GLY A 372 0.89 22.57 -5.63
N ASN A 373 -0.14 21.84 -6.08
CA ASN A 373 -0.93 22.24 -7.26
C ASN A 373 -2.18 23.08 -6.91
N GLY A 374 -2.39 23.44 -5.64
CA GLY A 374 -3.54 24.22 -5.16
C GLY A 374 -4.85 23.43 -5.08
N VAL A 375 -4.86 22.11 -5.26
CA VAL A 375 -6.06 21.28 -5.25
C VAL A 375 -6.08 20.41 -3.99
N ILE A 376 -7.07 20.63 -3.13
CA ILE A 376 -7.28 19.82 -1.92
C ILE A 376 -7.86 18.45 -2.31
N LEU A 377 -8.95 18.44 -3.08
CA LEU A 377 -9.58 17.22 -3.55
C LEU A 377 -9.59 17.14 -5.07
N GLN A 378 -9.08 16.05 -5.56
CA GLN A 378 -9.20 15.59 -6.94
C GLN A 378 -10.09 14.35 -6.98
N LEU A 379 -11.39 14.53 -7.29
CA LEU A 379 -12.28 13.43 -7.62
C LEU A 379 -12.24 13.24 -9.12
N MET A 380 -11.88 12.05 -9.57
CA MET A 380 -11.67 11.74 -10.97
C MET A 380 -12.16 10.33 -11.31
N ASP A 381 -12.30 10.07 -12.59
CA ASP A 381 -12.52 8.71 -13.09
C ASP A 381 -11.31 7.83 -12.74
N ASN A 382 -11.58 6.54 -12.56
CA ASN A 382 -10.51 5.59 -12.32
C ASN A 382 -9.69 5.40 -13.61
N ASP A 383 -8.49 5.94 -13.62
CA ASP A 383 -7.51 5.82 -14.71
C ASP A 383 -6.59 4.60 -14.54
N GLU A 384 -6.85 3.77 -13.53
CA GLU A 384 -6.14 2.52 -13.34
C GLU A 384 -6.35 1.65 -14.57
N ALA A 385 -5.29 1.48 -15.36
CA ALA A 385 -5.20 0.38 -16.29
C ALA A 385 -5.01 -0.87 -15.44
N GLY A 386 -6.12 -1.49 -15.03
CA GLY A 386 -6.09 -2.70 -14.21
C GLY A 386 -5.27 -3.79 -14.89
N MET A 387 -4.99 -4.86 -14.17
CA MET A 387 -4.16 -5.96 -14.64
C MET A 387 -4.58 -6.55 -15.99
N ASP A 388 -5.80 -6.25 -16.45
CA ASP A 388 -6.41 -6.81 -17.66
C ASP A 388 -6.89 -5.76 -18.69
N ILE A 389 -6.52 -4.49 -18.51
CA ILE A 389 -7.03 -3.42 -19.34
C ILE A 389 -5.89 -2.81 -20.15
N GLY A 390 -5.93 -3.01 -21.46
CA GLY A 390 -4.88 -2.55 -22.35
C GLY A 390 -4.69 -1.04 -22.35
N LYS A 391 -5.77 -0.25 -22.46
CA LYS A 391 -5.73 1.22 -22.55
C LYS A 391 -6.98 1.86 -21.99
N VAL A 392 -6.78 2.95 -21.25
CA VAL A 392 -7.87 3.80 -20.78
C VAL A 392 -7.89 5.07 -21.62
N LYS A 393 -9.00 5.32 -22.34
CA LYS A 393 -9.20 6.54 -23.10
C LYS A 393 -9.61 7.67 -22.17
N VAL A 394 -8.90 8.77 -22.24
CA VAL A 394 -9.32 10.01 -21.58
C VAL A 394 -10.56 10.52 -22.33
N PRO A 395 -11.70 10.70 -21.66
CA PRO A 395 -12.93 11.05 -22.34
C PRO A 395 -12.83 12.42 -23.01
N ASP A 396 -13.21 12.50 -24.27
CA ASP A 396 -13.70 13.75 -24.82
C ASP A 396 -15.07 14.03 -24.20
N ARG A 397 -15.32 15.24 -23.74
CA ARG A 397 -16.59 15.58 -23.06
C ARG A 397 -17.83 15.35 -23.91
N GLU A 398 -17.69 15.33 -25.23
CA GLU A 398 -18.79 15.07 -26.16
C GLU A 398 -19.22 13.60 -26.16
N ASP A 399 -18.34 12.68 -25.73
CA ASP A 399 -18.60 11.23 -25.69
C ASP A 399 -19.20 10.75 -24.37
N VAL A 400 -19.50 11.65 -23.42
CA VAL A 400 -19.95 11.29 -22.07
C VAL A 400 -21.41 10.84 -22.08
N TYR A 401 -21.63 9.64 -21.60
CA TYR A 401 -22.94 9.04 -21.49
C TYR A 401 -23.76 9.64 -20.34
N LEU A 402 -24.92 10.22 -20.64
CA LEU A 402 -25.84 10.78 -19.66
C LEU A 402 -26.94 9.76 -19.36
N GLU A 403 -26.76 8.91 -18.38
CA GLU A 403 -27.88 8.15 -17.81
C GLU A 403 -28.44 8.86 -16.59
N GLY A 404 -29.76 9.03 -16.58
CA GLY A 404 -30.67 9.71 -15.69
C GLY A 404 -30.46 9.70 -14.18
N ARG A 405 -29.23 9.97 -13.74
CA ARG A 405 -28.87 10.12 -12.33
C ARG A 405 -29.32 11.50 -11.83
N ASP A 406 -29.87 11.55 -10.62
CA ASP A 406 -30.17 12.82 -9.95
C ASP A 406 -28.87 13.44 -9.42
N LEU A 407 -28.41 14.49 -10.08
CA LEU A 407 -27.18 15.20 -9.73
C LEU A 407 -27.35 16.13 -8.52
N THR A 408 -28.56 16.32 -8.03
CA THR A 408 -28.85 17.17 -6.86
C THR A 408 -28.88 16.38 -5.56
N GLN A 409 -28.88 15.06 -5.63
CA GLN A 409 -28.92 14.15 -4.49
C GLN A 409 -27.58 13.47 -4.29
N ILE A 410 -27.24 13.27 -3.03
CA ILE A 410 -26.04 12.52 -2.62
C ILE A 410 -26.47 11.16 -2.13
N ASP A 411 -25.92 10.14 -2.72
CA ASP A 411 -26.05 8.76 -2.28
C ASP A 411 -24.80 8.39 -1.45
N PRO A 412 -24.93 8.24 -0.12
CA PRO A 412 -23.77 7.94 0.73
C PRO A 412 -23.08 6.61 0.38
N GLU A 413 -23.76 5.71 -0.32
CA GLU A 413 -23.21 4.41 -0.72
C GLU A 413 -22.40 4.48 -2.01
N ASN A 414 -22.68 5.46 -2.85
CA ASN A 414 -22.10 5.54 -4.19
C ASN A 414 -21.35 6.85 -4.47
N ASP A 415 -21.42 7.85 -3.59
CA ASP A 415 -20.86 9.17 -3.81
C ASP A 415 -19.69 9.50 -2.88
N VAL A 416 -19.07 10.65 -3.12
CA VAL A 416 -17.97 11.15 -2.31
C VAL A 416 -18.46 12.27 -1.40
N ILE A 417 -18.22 12.11 -0.09
CA ILE A 417 -18.65 13.06 0.93
C ILE A 417 -17.43 13.56 1.69
N LEU A 418 -17.27 14.88 1.74
CA LEU A 418 -16.27 15.54 2.58
C LEU A 418 -16.99 16.32 3.68
N ASN A 419 -16.74 15.95 4.93
CA ASN A 419 -17.14 16.71 6.11
C ASN A 419 -15.92 17.47 6.64
N LEU A 420 -15.93 18.79 6.52
CA LEU A 420 -14.82 19.68 6.85
C LEU A 420 -15.23 20.54 8.05
N SER A 421 -14.53 20.43 9.17
CA SER A 421 -14.89 21.15 10.38
C SER A 421 -13.72 21.80 11.10
N ASP A 422 -13.99 22.94 11.75
CA ASP A 422 -13.07 23.64 12.63
C ASP A 422 -11.73 23.97 11.98
N MET A 423 -11.73 24.46 10.72
CA MET A 423 -10.50 24.68 9.95
C MET A 423 -10.59 25.80 8.92
N ASP A 424 -9.42 26.37 8.61
CA ASP A 424 -9.21 27.27 7.49
C ASP A 424 -8.60 26.50 6.32
N ILE A 425 -9.19 26.62 5.13
CA ILE A 425 -8.83 25.87 3.94
C ILE A 425 -8.52 26.85 2.81
N VAL A 426 -7.38 26.68 2.18
CA VAL A 426 -7.02 27.39 0.94
C VAL A 426 -6.73 26.36 -0.13
N GLY A 427 -7.56 26.33 -1.17
CA GLY A 427 -7.43 25.38 -2.28
C GLY A 427 -8.75 24.95 -2.88
N ASP A 428 -8.67 24.20 -3.94
CA ASP A 428 -9.80 23.84 -4.79
C ASP A 428 -10.27 22.39 -4.56
N PHE A 429 -11.55 22.15 -4.84
CA PHE A 429 -12.20 20.84 -4.80
C PHE A 429 -12.89 20.61 -6.15
N TYR A 430 -12.48 19.58 -6.85
CA TYR A 430 -12.97 19.31 -8.19
C TYR A 430 -13.59 17.93 -8.33
N ASN A 431 -14.76 17.86 -8.96
CA ASN A 431 -15.37 16.63 -9.44
C ASN A 431 -15.29 16.57 -10.96
N SER A 432 -14.44 15.70 -11.49
CA SER A 432 -14.25 15.49 -12.93
C SER A 432 -14.64 14.09 -13.39
N THR A 433 -15.41 13.34 -12.58
CA THR A 433 -15.86 11.99 -12.96
C THR A 433 -16.89 12.05 -14.11
N THR A 434 -16.59 11.37 -15.21
CA THR A 434 -17.39 11.46 -16.43
C THR A 434 -17.62 10.13 -17.14
N ASN A 435 -17.18 9.01 -16.62
CA ASN A 435 -17.03 7.69 -17.26
C ASN A 435 -15.89 7.64 -18.28
N LEU A 436 -14.79 7.07 -17.88
CA LEU A 436 -13.72 6.71 -18.81
C LEU A 436 -14.17 5.57 -19.71
N HIS A 437 -13.99 5.76 -21.02
CA HIS A 437 -14.13 4.67 -21.97
C HIS A 437 -12.89 3.77 -21.92
N MET A 438 -13.13 2.49 -21.70
CA MET A 438 -12.09 1.48 -21.70
C MET A 438 -12.15 0.73 -23.03
N GLU A 439 -11.07 0.76 -23.80
CA GLU A 439 -10.92 -0.12 -24.95
C GLU A 439 -10.15 -1.39 -24.53
N LYS A 440 -10.80 -2.54 -24.69
CA LYS A 440 -10.09 -3.82 -24.69
C LYS A 440 -9.17 -3.85 -25.92
N GLU A 441 -7.89 -4.14 -25.73
CA GLU A 441 -7.08 -4.62 -26.86
C GLU A 441 -7.60 -6.00 -27.28
N ALA A 442 -8.42 -6.02 -28.31
CA ALA A 442 -9.31 -7.13 -28.65
C ALA A 442 -8.60 -8.37 -29.22
N GLU A 443 -7.30 -8.38 -29.49
CA GLU A 443 -6.72 -9.40 -30.36
C GLU A 443 -5.38 -10.00 -29.98
N LYS A 444 -4.79 -9.66 -28.85
CA LYS A 444 -3.58 -10.35 -28.39
C LYS A 444 -3.86 -10.99 -27.05
N GLY A 445 -4.50 -12.16 -27.10
CA GLY A 445 -4.69 -13.04 -25.94
C GLY A 445 -4.65 -12.28 -24.61
N GLY A 446 -5.60 -11.36 -24.44
CA GLY A 446 -5.52 -10.26 -23.53
C GLY A 446 -5.69 -10.66 -22.08
N VAL A 447 -4.79 -11.42 -21.64
CA VAL A 447 -4.42 -11.47 -20.24
C VAL A 447 -3.43 -10.32 -20.11
N GLY A 448 -3.75 -9.37 -19.28
CA GLY A 448 -2.85 -8.31 -18.93
C GLY A 448 -1.48 -8.89 -18.64
N ASN A 449 -0.46 -8.11 -18.86
CA ASN A 449 0.92 -8.59 -18.78
C ASN A 449 1.03 -9.79 -17.80
N PRO A 450 1.22 -11.03 -18.26
CA PRO A 450 1.28 -12.21 -17.40
C PRO A 450 2.29 -12.07 -16.27
N ASN A 451 3.19 -11.09 -16.39
CA ASN A 451 4.13 -10.71 -15.36
C ASN A 451 3.51 -9.86 -14.22
N THR A 452 2.26 -9.42 -14.31
CA THR A 452 1.73 -8.52 -13.27
C THR A 452 1.52 -9.22 -11.94
N PHE A 453 0.89 -10.39 -11.92
CA PHE A 453 0.83 -11.23 -10.70
C PHE A 453 2.02 -12.20 -10.60
N GLY A 454 2.47 -12.76 -11.71
CA GLY A 454 3.64 -13.62 -11.75
C GLY A 454 4.93 -12.91 -11.39
N GLY A 455 5.03 -11.59 -11.64
CA GLY A 455 6.17 -10.78 -11.24
C GLY A 455 6.24 -10.47 -9.74
N LEU A 456 5.18 -10.75 -8.96
CA LEU A 456 5.21 -10.64 -7.48
C LEU A 456 5.95 -11.79 -6.81
N PHE A 457 6.13 -12.90 -7.52
CA PHE A 457 6.70 -14.11 -6.97
C PHE A 457 7.86 -14.57 -7.84
N ALA A 458 8.96 -14.95 -7.20
CA ALA A 458 10.04 -15.62 -7.92
C ALA A 458 9.49 -16.90 -8.56
N PRO A 459 9.84 -17.20 -9.82
CA PRO A 459 9.51 -18.48 -10.42
C PRO A 459 10.15 -19.62 -9.61
N PRO A 460 9.50 -20.79 -9.53
CA PRO A 460 10.12 -21.95 -8.90
C PRO A 460 11.47 -22.28 -9.54
N GLU A 461 12.42 -22.77 -8.76
CA GLU A 461 13.75 -23.10 -9.24
C GLU A 461 13.67 -24.09 -10.43
N GLY A 462 14.23 -23.69 -11.58
CA GLY A 462 14.24 -24.50 -12.80
C GLY A 462 13.02 -24.31 -13.73
N VAL A 463 12.13 -23.38 -13.43
CA VAL A 463 11.01 -23.00 -14.31
C VAL A 463 11.34 -21.67 -15.00
N GLU A 464 11.51 -21.72 -16.33
CA GLU A 464 11.55 -20.50 -17.14
C GLU A 464 10.13 -20.08 -17.46
N GLY A 465 9.71 -18.87 -17.02
CA GLY A 465 8.42 -18.29 -17.32
C GLY A 465 7.70 -17.73 -16.10
N SER A 466 6.55 -17.07 -16.35
CA SER A 466 5.69 -16.54 -15.31
C SER A 466 4.88 -17.67 -14.64
N PHE A 467 4.67 -17.57 -13.33
CA PHE A 467 3.81 -18.48 -12.57
C PHE A 467 2.35 -18.56 -13.11
N MET A 468 1.94 -17.56 -13.88
CA MET A 468 0.59 -17.48 -14.48
C MET A 468 0.43 -18.28 -15.79
N ASP A 469 1.49 -18.89 -16.31
CA ASP A 469 1.37 -19.84 -17.42
C ASP A 469 0.78 -21.20 -16.99
N ALA A 470 0.54 -21.39 -15.68
CA ALA A 470 -0.22 -22.51 -15.19
C ALA A 470 -1.70 -22.32 -15.56
N GLU A 471 -2.28 -23.32 -16.26
CA GLU A 471 -3.71 -23.35 -16.57
C GLU A 471 -4.54 -23.04 -15.30
N VAL A 472 -5.43 -22.05 -15.41
CA VAL A 472 -6.38 -21.72 -14.33
C VAL A 472 -7.18 -22.98 -14.02
N PRO A 473 -7.18 -23.48 -12.77
CA PRO A 473 -7.91 -24.70 -12.44
C PRO A 473 -9.39 -24.57 -12.82
N GLU A 474 -9.96 -25.64 -13.39
CA GLU A 474 -11.37 -25.73 -13.70
C GLU A 474 -12.21 -25.42 -12.45
N GLY A 475 -12.96 -24.31 -12.47
CA GLY A 475 -13.82 -23.89 -11.35
C GLY A 475 -13.44 -22.55 -10.70
N VAL A 476 -12.38 -21.90 -11.13
CA VAL A 476 -12.08 -20.50 -10.77
C VAL A 476 -12.87 -19.60 -11.72
N ASP A 477 -13.61 -18.65 -11.16
CA ASP A 477 -14.47 -17.74 -11.93
C ASP A 477 -13.67 -17.05 -13.06
N ASP A 478 -14.28 -17.07 -14.26
CA ASP A 478 -13.73 -16.49 -15.47
C ASP A 478 -13.37 -15.00 -15.24
N PRO A 479 -12.09 -14.59 -15.41
CA PRO A 479 -11.68 -13.19 -15.31
C PRO A 479 -12.49 -12.23 -16.19
N LYS A 480 -13.17 -12.75 -17.22
CA LYS A 480 -14.08 -11.98 -18.06
C LYS A 480 -15.34 -11.50 -17.34
N LYS A 481 -15.78 -12.17 -16.26
CA LYS A 481 -16.89 -11.72 -15.41
C LYS A 481 -16.53 -10.54 -14.54
N GLU A 482 -15.29 -10.46 -14.07
CA GLU A 482 -14.79 -9.33 -13.29
C GLU A 482 -14.78 -8.03 -14.11
N LEU A 483 -14.55 -8.12 -15.43
CA LEU A 483 -14.57 -6.97 -16.35
C LEU A 483 -15.98 -6.39 -16.58
N GLU A 484 -17.05 -7.19 -16.50
CA GLU A 484 -18.42 -6.66 -16.53
C GLU A 484 -18.80 -6.00 -15.21
N TYR A 485 -18.35 -6.55 -14.10
CA TYR A 485 -18.50 -6.00 -12.76
C TYR A 485 -17.81 -4.63 -12.63
N ASP A 486 -16.60 -4.49 -13.17
CA ASP A 486 -15.82 -3.25 -13.12
C ASP A 486 -16.47 -2.06 -13.86
N LYS A 487 -17.32 -2.31 -14.86
CA LYS A 487 -18.06 -1.26 -15.56
C LYS A 487 -19.14 -0.59 -14.71
N GLU A 488 -19.81 -1.34 -13.83
CA GLU A 488 -20.82 -0.80 -12.93
C GLU A 488 -20.21 0.02 -11.80
N LEU A 489 -18.97 -0.31 -11.40
CA LEU A 489 -18.24 0.31 -10.29
C LEU A 489 -17.56 1.63 -10.65
N ARG A 490 -17.36 1.91 -11.93
CA ARG A 490 -16.69 3.11 -12.44
C ARG A 490 -17.64 4.23 -12.86
N GLY A 491 -18.91 4.13 -12.47
CA GLY A 491 -19.89 5.16 -12.78
C GLY A 491 -19.51 6.54 -12.25
N PRO A 492 -20.02 7.61 -12.86
CA PRO A 492 -19.79 8.95 -12.39
C PRO A 492 -20.27 9.10 -10.94
N LYS A 493 -19.55 9.91 -10.17
CA LYS A 493 -19.81 10.18 -8.75
C LYS A 493 -20.31 11.60 -8.58
N ASN A 494 -21.23 11.81 -7.63
CA ASN A 494 -21.48 13.14 -7.11
C ASN A 494 -20.51 13.46 -5.97
N LEU A 495 -20.29 14.74 -5.73
CA LEU A 495 -19.44 15.24 -4.67
C LEU A 495 -20.27 16.08 -3.70
N ALA A 496 -20.24 15.75 -2.41
CA ALA A 496 -20.73 16.61 -1.36
C ALA A 496 -19.56 17.24 -0.59
N VAL A 497 -19.59 18.56 -0.42
CA VAL A 497 -18.65 19.29 0.44
C VAL A 497 -19.44 19.99 1.52
N ASN A 498 -19.30 19.51 2.76
CA ASN A 498 -19.99 20.01 3.93
C ASN A 498 -19.01 20.81 4.81
N LEU A 499 -19.28 22.10 4.98
CA LEU A 499 -18.46 23.01 5.79
C LEU A 499 -19.18 23.29 7.12
N LYS A 500 -18.51 23.08 8.24
CA LYS A 500 -19.03 23.38 9.57
C LYS A 500 -17.98 24.13 10.38
N ASN A 501 -18.31 25.35 10.82
CA ASN A 501 -17.34 26.23 11.50
C ASN A 501 -15.99 26.29 10.74
N ALA A 502 -16.07 26.47 9.43
CA ALA A 502 -14.91 26.40 8.55
C ALA A 502 -14.88 27.59 7.57
N ARG A 503 -13.66 28.01 7.22
CA ARG A 503 -13.43 29.00 6.20
C ARG A 503 -12.75 28.35 5.00
N LEU A 504 -13.40 28.42 3.86
CA LEU A 504 -12.85 27.96 2.59
C LEU A 504 -12.54 29.16 1.68
N GLU A 505 -11.34 29.20 1.13
CA GLU A 505 -10.94 30.10 0.06
C GLU A 505 -10.47 29.28 -1.14
N GLY A 506 -11.31 29.20 -2.17
CA GLY A 506 -11.05 28.33 -3.33
C GLY A 506 -12.31 28.06 -4.14
N ALA A 507 -12.17 27.20 -5.14
CA ALA A 507 -13.28 26.71 -5.94
C ALA A 507 -13.80 25.37 -5.41
N VAL A 508 -15.12 25.18 -5.43
CA VAL A 508 -15.77 23.86 -5.33
C VAL A 508 -16.62 23.71 -6.58
N SER A 509 -16.28 22.79 -7.46
CA SER A 509 -16.89 22.77 -8.79
C SER A 509 -16.87 21.41 -9.47
N ALA A 510 -17.87 21.15 -10.30
CA ALA A 510 -17.72 20.24 -11.40
C ALA A 510 -16.57 20.73 -12.31
N ALA A 511 -15.82 19.81 -12.89
CA ALA A 511 -14.59 20.13 -13.61
C ALA A 511 -14.41 19.23 -14.85
N SER A 512 -13.62 19.72 -15.78
CA SER A 512 -12.98 18.89 -16.81
C SER A 512 -11.57 18.53 -16.37
N GLN A 513 -11.08 17.39 -16.82
CA GLN A 513 -9.71 16.95 -16.56
C GLN A 513 -8.91 16.78 -17.86
N SER A 514 -7.60 16.91 -17.74
CA SER A 514 -6.65 16.59 -18.78
C SER A 514 -5.36 16.08 -18.18
N TYR A 515 -4.68 15.16 -18.85
CA TYR A 515 -3.34 14.74 -18.49
C TYR A 515 -2.30 15.70 -19.04
N ARG A 516 -1.11 15.69 -18.43
CA ARG A 516 0.02 16.47 -18.92
C ARG A 516 0.38 16.03 -20.34
N GLU A 517 0.95 16.94 -21.11
CA GLU A 517 1.42 16.71 -22.49
C GLU A 517 0.31 16.24 -23.47
N GLY A 518 -0.95 16.45 -23.09
CA GLY A 518 -2.08 16.08 -23.96
C GLY A 518 -2.21 14.56 -24.17
N LEU A 519 -1.80 13.74 -23.20
CA LEU A 519 -2.03 12.31 -23.21
C LEU A 519 -3.54 12.03 -23.33
N THR A 520 -3.92 11.29 -24.36
CA THR A 520 -5.30 10.85 -24.60
C THR A 520 -5.55 9.39 -24.21
N TRP A 521 -4.46 8.67 -23.92
CA TRP A 521 -4.49 7.29 -23.50
C TRP A 521 -3.52 7.05 -22.36
N ILE A 522 -3.96 6.28 -21.36
CA ILE A 522 -3.10 5.78 -20.28
C ILE A 522 -2.80 4.32 -20.57
N ASP A 523 -1.55 4.04 -20.85
CA ASP A 523 -1.00 2.72 -21.08
C ASP A 523 0.15 2.44 -20.08
N GLU A 524 0.80 1.30 -20.19
CA GLU A 524 1.94 0.94 -19.33
C GLU A 524 3.08 1.97 -19.35
N LYS A 525 3.25 2.70 -20.45
CA LYS A 525 4.32 3.73 -20.56
C LYS A 525 3.95 4.99 -19.81
N ALA A 526 2.66 5.29 -19.70
CA ALA A 526 2.14 6.46 -18.99
C ALA A 526 1.87 6.19 -17.50
N ARG A 527 2.22 5.04 -16.95
CA ARG A 527 1.94 4.65 -15.55
C ARG A 527 2.40 5.65 -14.49
N LEU A 528 3.49 6.38 -14.73
CA LEU A 528 3.96 7.41 -13.83
C LEU A 528 3.09 8.68 -13.86
N GLU A 529 2.24 8.82 -14.89
CA GLU A 529 1.29 9.90 -15.03
C GLU A 529 -0.09 9.57 -14.43
N LEU A 530 -0.30 8.36 -13.94
CA LEU A 530 -1.54 7.97 -13.26
C LEU A 530 -1.88 8.98 -12.15
N SER A 531 -3.12 9.45 -12.16
CA SER A 531 -3.68 10.48 -11.27
C SER A 531 -3.02 11.86 -11.36
N ARG A 532 -2.09 12.09 -12.26
CA ARG A 532 -1.46 13.41 -12.48
C ARG A 532 -2.25 14.21 -13.52
N ILE A 533 -3.43 14.64 -13.14
CA ILE A 533 -4.31 15.43 -14.00
C ILE A 533 -4.27 16.91 -13.65
N GLN A 534 -4.65 17.72 -14.63
CA GLN A 534 -5.03 19.12 -14.45
C GLN A 534 -6.55 19.21 -14.52
N GLN A 535 -7.13 19.96 -13.60
CA GLN A 535 -8.57 20.16 -13.52
C GLN A 535 -8.90 21.65 -13.65
N GLN A 536 -10.01 21.93 -14.30
CA GLN A 536 -10.55 23.28 -14.39
C GLN A 536 -12.07 23.24 -14.25
N PRO A 537 -12.67 24.27 -13.60
CA PRO A 537 -14.13 24.37 -13.51
C PRO A 537 -14.80 24.25 -14.86
N ALA A 538 -15.85 23.46 -14.95
CA ALA A 538 -16.62 23.26 -16.17
C ALA A 538 -18.07 22.88 -15.82
N PRO A 539 -19.04 23.22 -16.66
CA PRO A 539 -20.45 22.89 -16.45
C PRO A 539 -20.64 21.39 -16.14
N THR A 540 -21.57 21.09 -15.24
CA THR A 540 -21.93 19.72 -14.87
C THR A 540 -22.45 18.95 -16.07
N ILE A 541 -22.02 17.68 -16.18
CA ILE A 541 -22.53 16.74 -17.18
C ILE A 541 -23.27 15.63 -16.44
N ASN A 542 -22.54 14.72 -15.81
CA ASN A 542 -23.03 13.64 -14.96
C ASN A 542 -22.32 13.61 -13.58
N ASN A 543 -21.59 14.66 -13.28
CA ASN A 543 -20.74 14.87 -12.12
C ASN A 543 -21.34 15.98 -11.21
N GLY A 544 -22.36 15.64 -10.44
CA GLY A 544 -23.02 16.57 -9.52
C GLY A 544 -22.09 17.07 -8.43
N VAL A 545 -22.30 18.30 -8.00
CA VAL A 545 -21.57 18.90 -6.88
C VAL A 545 -22.57 19.62 -5.96
N VAL A 546 -22.60 19.21 -4.71
CA VAL A 546 -23.46 19.78 -3.67
C VAL A 546 -22.60 20.39 -2.58
N VAL A 547 -22.82 21.66 -2.27
CA VAL A 547 -22.09 22.36 -1.19
C VAL A 547 -23.04 22.73 -0.09
N THR A 548 -22.69 22.38 1.15
CA THR A 548 -23.44 22.79 2.34
C THR A 548 -22.55 23.64 3.23
N LEU A 549 -22.98 24.85 3.50
CA LEU A 549 -22.40 25.72 4.50
C LEU A 549 -23.27 25.65 5.76
N ASP A 550 -22.84 24.92 6.77
CA ASP A 550 -23.49 24.85 8.07
C ASP A 550 -22.89 25.92 9.00
N THR A 551 -23.56 26.18 10.08
CA THR A 551 -23.32 27.19 11.11
C THR A 551 -21.91 27.81 11.10
N ASP A 552 -21.85 29.15 10.95
CA ASP A 552 -20.62 29.96 11.04
C ASP A 552 -19.55 29.67 9.99
N SER A 553 -19.93 29.08 8.86
CA SER A 553 -19.00 28.78 7.77
C SER A 553 -18.93 29.93 6.75
N THR A 554 -17.74 30.13 6.18
CA THR A 554 -17.52 31.15 5.13
C THR A 554 -16.87 30.50 3.92
N TRP A 555 -17.47 30.70 2.75
CA TRP A 555 -16.84 30.32 1.48
C TRP A 555 -16.49 31.56 0.65
N ILE A 556 -15.20 31.76 0.37
CA ILE A 556 -14.67 32.76 -0.55
C ILE A 556 -14.43 32.07 -1.89
N VAL A 557 -15.30 32.34 -2.84
CA VAL A 557 -15.29 31.73 -4.16
C VAL A 557 -14.26 32.45 -5.03
N THR A 558 -13.18 31.79 -5.38
CA THR A 558 -12.04 32.41 -6.09
C THR A 558 -12.10 32.26 -7.61
N LYS A 559 -12.95 31.35 -8.12
CA LYS A 559 -13.14 31.07 -9.56
C LYS A 559 -14.62 30.80 -9.82
N THR A 560 -15.05 30.95 -11.06
CA THR A 560 -16.39 30.51 -11.45
C THR A 560 -16.57 29.03 -11.14
N CYS A 561 -17.66 28.67 -10.47
CA CYS A 561 -17.97 27.31 -10.00
C CYS A 561 -19.30 26.83 -10.60
N TYR A 562 -19.36 25.53 -10.86
CA TYR A 562 -20.55 24.84 -11.39
C TYR A 562 -21.00 23.76 -10.40
N LEU A 563 -22.23 23.93 -9.87
CA LEU A 563 -22.81 23.09 -8.82
C LEU A 563 -24.18 22.56 -9.28
N THR A 564 -24.68 21.60 -8.51
CA THR A 564 -26.04 21.08 -8.64
C THR A 564 -26.89 21.31 -7.37
N GLY A 565 -26.24 21.61 -6.26
CA GLY A 565 -26.87 21.98 -5.00
C GLY A 565 -26.02 22.96 -4.21
N LEU A 566 -26.67 23.94 -3.55
CA LEU A 566 -26.02 24.89 -2.65
C LEU A 566 -26.94 25.18 -1.47
N HIS A 567 -26.54 24.79 -0.27
CA HIS A 567 -27.26 24.98 0.97
C HIS A 567 -26.52 25.97 1.86
N ILE A 568 -27.13 27.10 2.16
CA ILE A 568 -26.52 28.17 2.95
C ILE A 568 -27.20 28.27 4.31
N GLY A 569 -26.49 27.89 5.36
CA GLY A 569 -26.98 27.97 6.73
C GLY A 569 -27.17 29.40 7.23
N LYS A 570 -27.83 29.54 8.38
CA LYS A 570 -28.32 30.82 8.92
C LYS A 570 -27.22 31.87 9.15
N TYR A 571 -26.03 31.45 9.59
CA TYR A 571 -24.93 32.36 9.93
C TYR A 571 -23.75 32.18 8.97
N SER A 572 -23.96 31.48 7.89
CA SER A 572 -22.92 31.20 6.88
C SER A 572 -22.90 32.29 5.82
N MET A 573 -21.74 32.44 5.20
CA MET A 573 -21.49 33.47 4.20
C MET A 573 -20.83 32.89 2.96
N ILE A 574 -21.28 33.35 1.80
CA ILE A 574 -20.61 33.11 0.52
C ILE A 574 -20.30 34.47 -0.14
N LYS A 575 -19.07 34.65 -0.62
CA LYS A 575 -18.62 35.90 -1.25
C LYS A 575 -17.45 35.68 -2.21
N ALA A 576 -17.21 36.64 -3.10
CA ALA A 576 -15.97 36.71 -3.86
C ALA A 576 -14.81 37.30 -3.03
N PRO A 577 -13.55 37.18 -3.49
CA PRO A 577 -12.41 37.93 -2.96
C PRO A 577 -12.65 39.45 -3.01
N GLU A 578 -11.85 40.20 -2.23
CA GLU A 578 -11.93 41.66 -2.21
C GLU A 578 -11.68 42.23 -3.61
N GLY A 579 -12.56 43.14 -4.04
CA GLY A 579 -12.51 43.78 -5.35
C GLY A 579 -13.15 42.99 -6.49
N GLN A 580 -13.70 41.83 -6.21
CA GLN A 580 -14.43 41.01 -7.18
C GLN A 580 -15.91 40.90 -6.80
N THR A 581 -16.74 40.54 -7.78
CA THR A 581 -18.18 40.36 -7.61
C THR A 581 -18.56 38.90 -7.75
N LEU A 582 -19.45 38.41 -6.88
CA LEU A 582 -20.03 37.07 -6.95
C LEU A 582 -21.49 37.15 -7.41
N THR A 583 -21.80 36.52 -8.52
CA THR A 583 -23.17 36.40 -9.06
C THR A 583 -23.62 34.95 -9.08
N LEU A 584 -24.81 34.69 -8.55
CA LEU A 584 -25.46 33.38 -8.58
C LEU A 584 -26.43 33.28 -9.73
N PHE A 585 -26.30 32.25 -10.56
CA PHE A 585 -27.31 31.84 -11.52
C PHE A 585 -27.86 30.46 -11.18
N VAL A 586 -29.17 30.32 -11.20
CA VAL A 586 -29.88 29.03 -11.06
C VAL A 586 -30.67 28.81 -12.34
N ASP A 587 -30.39 27.72 -13.05
CA ASP A 587 -30.99 27.40 -14.36
C ASP A 587 -30.90 28.56 -15.35
N GLY A 588 -29.77 29.28 -15.34
CA GLY A 588 -29.49 30.43 -16.19
C GLY A 588 -30.14 31.75 -15.75
N THR A 589 -30.89 31.76 -14.65
CA THR A 589 -31.55 32.96 -14.10
C THR A 589 -30.73 33.53 -12.95
N GLU A 590 -30.35 34.80 -13.03
CA GLU A 590 -29.69 35.51 -11.94
C GLU A 590 -30.55 35.49 -10.70
N THR A 591 -29.99 35.05 -9.59
CA THR A 591 -30.70 34.78 -8.34
C THR A 591 -29.96 35.42 -7.18
N LYS A 592 -30.70 36.00 -6.24
CA LYS A 592 -30.12 36.62 -5.05
C LYS A 592 -29.56 35.55 -4.10
N ILE A 593 -28.35 35.72 -3.62
CA ILE A 593 -27.76 34.91 -2.57
C ILE A 593 -28.38 35.28 -1.23
N ASN A 594 -29.07 34.36 -0.56
CA ASN A 594 -29.69 34.54 0.74
C ASN A 594 -29.21 33.45 1.72
N GLN A 595 -29.11 33.83 3.00
CA GLN A 595 -28.90 32.87 4.09
C GLN A 595 -30.18 32.04 4.33
N SER A 596 -30.03 30.87 4.95
CA SER A 596 -31.12 29.93 5.23
C SER A 596 -31.90 29.53 3.97
N THR A 597 -31.20 29.33 2.89
CA THR A 597 -31.79 29.06 1.57
C THR A 597 -31.06 27.90 0.88
N ASP A 598 -31.85 27.06 0.24
CA ASP A 598 -31.41 25.94 -0.55
C ASP A 598 -31.65 26.26 -2.04
N TYR A 599 -30.61 26.09 -2.83
CA TYR A 599 -30.65 26.22 -4.28
C TYR A 599 -30.36 24.86 -4.91
N THR A 600 -31.14 24.47 -5.88
CA THR A 600 -30.96 23.20 -6.63
C THR A 600 -31.17 23.43 -8.12
N GLY A 601 -30.50 22.66 -8.97
CA GLY A 601 -30.55 22.78 -10.41
C GLY A 601 -29.16 23.02 -11.02
N LYS A 602 -29.11 23.63 -12.20
CA LYS A 602 -27.85 24.05 -12.82
C LYS A 602 -27.40 25.37 -12.18
N ILE A 603 -26.52 25.28 -11.21
CA ILE A 603 -26.02 26.43 -10.46
C ILE A 603 -24.68 26.88 -11.04
N THR A 604 -24.54 28.19 -11.30
CA THR A 604 -23.28 28.83 -11.63
C THR A 604 -23.02 29.96 -10.63
N LEU A 605 -21.89 29.89 -9.96
CA LEU A 605 -21.35 30.99 -9.17
C LEU A 605 -20.28 31.67 -10.03
N SER A 606 -20.61 32.83 -10.61
CA SER A 606 -19.70 33.60 -11.47
C SER A 606 -18.91 34.59 -10.63
N VAL A 607 -17.59 34.57 -10.80
CA VAL A 607 -16.67 35.52 -10.17
C VAL A 607 -16.07 36.40 -11.25
N GLU A 608 -16.22 37.73 -11.08
CA GLU A 608 -15.74 38.77 -12.03
C GLU A 608 -14.91 39.86 -11.31
#